data_7b2c2ff9fe029f001ad0769555d09703
#
_entry.id   7b2c2ff9fe029f001ad0769555d09703
#
_cell.length_a   1.000
_cell.length_b   1.000
_cell.length_c   1.000
_cell.angle_alpha   90.00
_cell.angle_beta   90.00
_cell.angle_gamma   90.00
#
_symmetry.space_group_name_H-M   'P 1'
#
loop_
_entity.id
_entity.type
_entity.pdbx_description
1 polymer ?
#
loop_
_entity_poly.entity_id
_entity_poly.type
_entity_poly.pdbx_seq_one_letter_code
_entity_poly.pdbx_strand_id
1 'polypeptide(L)'
;MRLVTRVRPLKALMTKTVLGAALVAGAAGCSGKPEAKAAPPPREVQVVALAPHEVRDTGEYLGSLLSRQSVTVLPQVNGYIRKILVKPGQKVEAGAPLIEVDARQETAALDSAQAQQSSSAVELELAKRTLARTESLNREGLASVQELERAQAAVKASEAATRAAGANVAQRQVQLQFHVVRAPFAGTMGDVLVRVGDFVSATTTLTTVAQADALEVSVSVPSFRARSLKPDTQLELLDQQGRVILSSTVFYVAPQTDPRTQLVEVKAAFRNTVGLRPSELLRARLVYSTRDALQIPALAVVRQSGQPFAMVVEKKDGKTLVERRPVTLGQLGDMSYVVEGGLKQGDLVAVSSLHMLRDGMPVIPKQISVNNDASPQPTGTVRADEVPTNAQLPRSASGGGGTTGGSR
;
A
#
# COMPACT_ATOMS: atom_id res chain seq x y z
N MET A 1 9.39 -42.66 48.99
CA MET A 1 10.20 -42.43 50.19
C MET A 1 9.53 -41.25 50.92
N ARG A 2 8.61 -41.58 51.73
CA ARG A 2 8.33 -41.35 53.14
C ARG A 2 9.15 -40.20 53.76
N LEU A 3 8.51 -39.09 54.20
CA LEU A 3 8.42 -38.81 55.64
C LEU A 3 7.29 -37.81 55.97
N VAL A 4 6.43 -38.31 56.75
CA VAL A 4 5.38 -37.75 57.58
C VAL A 4 6.02 -37.07 58.79
N THR A 5 5.57 -35.89 59.22
CA THR A 5 5.65 -35.51 60.63
C THR A 5 4.42 -34.71 61.04
N ARG A 6 3.60 -35.38 61.85
CA ARG A 6 2.56 -34.84 62.71
C ARG A 6 3.21 -34.26 63.96
N VAL A 7 2.73 -33.15 64.49
CA VAL A 7 2.67 -33.00 65.96
C VAL A 7 1.40 -32.19 66.34
N ARG A 8 0.82 -32.65 67.38
CA ARG A 8 -0.48 -32.42 68.03
C ARG A 8 -0.46 -31.23 69.03
N PRO A 9 -1.62 -30.97 69.70
CA PRO A 9 -1.98 -29.73 70.37
C PRO A 9 -1.74 -29.72 71.85
N LEU A 10 -1.79 -28.57 72.49
CA LEU A 10 -1.84 -28.51 73.95
C LEU A 10 -3.00 -27.63 74.43
N LYS A 11 -3.74 -28.23 75.32
CA LYS A 11 -4.94 -27.76 76.01
C LYS A 11 -4.58 -27.01 77.31
N ALA A 12 -5.54 -26.20 77.71
CA ALA A 12 -5.98 -25.89 79.13
C ALA A 12 -5.10 -24.87 79.89
N LEU A 13 -5.60 -23.94 80.62
CA LEU A 13 -6.41 -24.19 81.83
C LEU A 13 -7.03 -22.85 82.36
N MET A 14 -8.17 -23.00 82.93
CA MET A 14 -9.00 -22.07 83.75
C MET A 14 -8.20 -21.30 84.81
N THR A 15 -8.65 -20.09 85.13
CA THR A 15 -8.97 -19.78 86.55
C THR A 15 -10.04 -18.70 86.71
N LYS A 16 -11.05 -19.00 87.52
CA LYS A 16 -12.14 -18.17 88.06
C LYS A 16 -11.61 -17.38 89.22
N THR A 17 -12.19 -16.17 89.46
CA THR A 17 -12.62 -15.60 90.81
C THR A 17 -13.15 -14.21 90.54
N VAL A 18 -14.42 -13.85 90.70
CA VAL A 18 -15.32 -13.66 91.81
C VAL A 18 -15.03 -12.37 92.65
N LEU A 19 -16.11 -11.63 92.91
CA LEU A 19 -16.39 -10.53 93.88
C LEU A 19 -16.28 -9.13 93.27
N GLY A 20 -17.27 -8.24 93.40
CA GLY A 20 -18.54 -8.15 94.12
C GLY A 20 -19.06 -6.71 94.09
N ALA A 21 -20.29 -6.63 93.96
CA ALA A 21 -21.29 -5.66 94.52
C ALA A 21 -21.05 -4.14 94.62
N ALA A 22 -22.12 -3.47 94.27
CA ALA A 22 -22.64 -2.12 94.74
C ALA A 22 -22.18 -0.95 93.84
N LEU A 23 -23.02 -0.03 93.33
CA LEU A 23 -24.16 0.61 93.89
C LEU A 23 -25.02 1.29 92.81
N VAL A 24 -26.29 1.26 92.93
CA VAL A 24 -27.35 2.02 92.25
C VAL A 24 -27.22 3.50 92.52
N ALA A 25 -27.23 4.37 91.51
CA ALA A 25 -27.97 5.63 91.45
C ALA A 25 -27.63 6.47 90.24
N GLY A 26 -28.62 6.98 89.52
CA GLY A 26 -28.45 8.08 88.57
C GLY A 26 -29.15 7.89 87.25
N ALA A 27 -30.49 7.68 87.30
CA ALA A 27 -31.30 7.94 86.14
C ALA A 27 -31.45 9.45 85.96
N ALA A 28 -30.80 10.06 84.96
CA ALA A 28 -31.24 11.37 84.47
C ALA A 28 -30.99 11.37 82.98
N GLY A 29 -32.06 11.49 82.24
CA GLY A 29 -32.13 11.42 80.78
C GLY A 29 -31.28 12.45 80.03
N CYS A 30 -30.79 11.98 78.95
CA CYS A 30 -30.55 12.78 77.75
C CYS A 30 -31.03 11.98 76.53
N SER A 31 -32.28 12.24 76.17
CA SER A 31 -32.80 11.93 74.86
C SER A 31 -32.12 12.87 73.87
N GLY A 32 -30.89 12.54 73.51
CA GLY A 32 -30.21 13.14 72.38
C GLY A 32 -30.81 12.56 71.09
N LYS A 33 -31.70 13.35 70.50
CA LYS A 33 -32.07 13.14 69.11
C LYS A 33 -30.79 12.87 68.29
N PRO A 34 -30.71 11.81 67.49
CA PRO A 34 -29.52 11.63 66.65
C PRO A 34 -29.43 12.84 65.71
N GLU A 35 -28.46 13.68 65.99
CA GLU A 35 -28.09 14.78 65.12
C GLU A 35 -27.74 14.18 63.80
N ALA A 36 -28.59 14.39 62.79
CA ALA A 36 -28.34 13.97 61.43
C ALA A 36 -26.97 14.57 61.04
N LYS A 37 -25.97 13.71 60.93
CA LYS A 37 -24.66 14.10 60.41
C LYS A 37 -24.85 14.99 59.19
N ALA A 38 -24.52 16.27 59.34
CA ALA A 38 -24.58 17.23 58.25
C ALA A 38 -23.91 16.62 57.01
N ALA A 39 -24.66 16.57 55.91
CA ALA A 39 -24.13 16.08 54.66
C ALA A 39 -22.86 16.88 54.34
N PRO A 40 -21.75 16.24 53.95
CA PRO A 40 -20.54 16.95 53.62
C PRO A 40 -20.84 18.01 52.54
N PRO A 41 -20.20 19.18 52.60
CA PRO A 41 -20.46 20.24 51.63
C PRO A 41 -20.23 19.74 50.21
N PRO A 42 -21.06 20.14 49.23
CA PRO A 42 -20.95 19.69 47.86
C PRO A 42 -19.58 20.09 47.30
N ARG A 43 -18.86 19.14 46.73
CA ARG A 43 -17.53 19.35 46.15
C ARG A 43 -17.63 19.70 44.66
N GLU A 44 -16.75 20.58 44.18
CA GLU A 44 -16.58 20.80 42.75
C GLU A 44 -15.95 19.57 42.09
N VAL A 45 -16.58 19.11 41.02
CA VAL A 45 -16.13 17.96 40.23
C VAL A 45 -16.13 18.34 38.75
N GLN A 46 -15.01 18.14 38.09
CA GLN A 46 -14.96 18.34 36.66
C GLN A 46 -15.73 17.23 35.97
N VAL A 47 -16.60 17.62 35.04
CA VAL A 47 -17.45 16.70 34.28
C VAL A 47 -17.31 16.95 32.78
N VAL A 48 -17.46 15.89 32.01
CA VAL A 48 -17.49 15.92 30.54
C VAL A 48 -18.87 15.44 30.10
N ALA A 49 -19.50 16.17 29.20
CA ALA A 49 -20.72 15.72 28.53
C ALA A 49 -20.35 14.72 27.44
N LEU A 50 -20.97 13.55 27.47
CA LEU A 50 -20.73 12.53 26.46
C LEU A 50 -21.41 12.92 25.15
N ALA A 51 -20.62 13.00 24.07
CA ALA A 51 -21.09 13.19 22.71
C ALA A 51 -20.62 12.04 21.81
N PRO A 52 -21.35 11.73 20.73
CA PRO A 52 -20.84 10.86 19.71
C PRO A 52 -19.63 11.51 19.04
N HIS A 53 -18.56 10.73 18.90
CA HIS A 53 -17.37 11.10 18.15
C HIS A 53 -17.08 10.04 17.11
N GLU A 54 -16.41 10.42 16.05
CA GLU A 54 -15.95 9.49 15.02
C GLU A 54 -14.97 8.48 15.63
N VAL A 55 -15.30 7.22 15.50
CA VAL A 55 -14.46 6.08 15.91
C VAL A 55 -14.07 5.30 14.69
N ARG A 56 -12.77 5.14 14.49
CA ARG A 56 -12.19 4.39 13.37
C ARG A 56 -11.76 3.00 13.87
N ASP A 57 -12.35 1.94 13.31
CA ASP A 57 -11.82 0.58 13.49
C ASP A 57 -10.61 0.42 12.59
N THR A 58 -9.44 0.36 13.16
CA THR A 58 -8.17 0.33 12.44
C THR A 58 -7.36 -0.91 12.80
N GLY A 59 -6.45 -1.28 11.90
CA GLY A 59 -5.43 -2.28 12.18
C GLY A 59 -4.09 -1.82 11.63
N GLU A 60 -3.04 -1.92 12.43
CA GLU A 60 -1.68 -1.59 12.00
C GLU A 60 -0.92 -2.86 11.62
N TYR A 61 -0.22 -2.78 10.50
CA TYR A 61 0.55 -3.88 9.92
C TYR A 61 1.88 -3.36 9.39
N LEU A 62 2.82 -4.25 9.19
CA LEU A 62 4.05 -3.93 8.48
C LEU A 62 3.81 -4.08 6.98
N GLY A 63 4.07 -3.04 6.23
CA GLY A 63 3.98 -3.01 4.78
C GLY A 63 5.36 -2.94 4.14
N SER A 64 5.56 -3.68 3.06
CA SER A 64 6.75 -3.58 2.21
C SER A 64 6.43 -2.76 0.96
N LEU A 65 7.28 -1.80 0.66
CA LEU A 65 7.14 -0.98 -0.54
C LEU A 65 7.70 -1.70 -1.75
N LEU A 66 6.93 -1.70 -2.82
CA LEU A 66 7.31 -2.28 -4.11
C LEU A 66 7.23 -1.20 -5.19
N SER A 67 8.15 -1.25 -6.16
CA SER A 67 8.00 -0.47 -7.37
C SER A 67 6.89 -1.08 -8.22
N ARG A 68 5.97 -0.26 -8.74
CA ARG A 68 4.91 -0.73 -9.66
C ARG A 68 5.47 -1.30 -10.96
N GLN A 69 6.60 -0.76 -11.40
CA GLN A 69 7.32 -1.26 -12.57
C GLN A 69 8.79 -1.43 -12.20
N SER A 70 9.23 -2.66 -12.14
CA SER A 70 10.62 -3.03 -11.97
C SER A 70 10.95 -4.18 -12.91
N VAL A 71 11.99 -4.01 -13.72
CA VAL A 71 12.42 -5.00 -14.71
C VAL A 71 13.91 -5.25 -14.56
N THR A 72 14.28 -6.51 -14.53
CA THR A 72 15.67 -6.95 -14.71
C THR A 72 16.01 -6.88 -16.19
N VAL A 73 17.02 -6.10 -16.52
CA VAL A 73 17.49 -5.92 -17.90
C VAL A 73 18.49 -7.00 -18.24
N LEU A 74 18.16 -7.77 -19.27
CA LEU A 74 18.99 -8.86 -19.82
C LEU A 74 19.34 -8.51 -21.27
N PRO A 75 20.49 -8.94 -21.81
CA PRO A 75 20.79 -8.77 -23.21
C PRO A 75 20.00 -9.77 -24.07
N GLN A 76 19.67 -9.39 -25.30
CA GLN A 76 18.98 -10.26 -26.25
C GLN A 76 19.96 -11.06 -27.12
N VAL A 77 21.24 -10.70 -27.06
CA VAL A 77 22.32 -11.33 -27.83
C VAL A 77 23.52 -11.66 -26.93
N ASN A 78 24.27 -12.64 -27.31
CA ASN A 78 25.52 -12.99 -26.64
C ASN A 78 26.66 -12.15 -27.20
N GLY A 79 27.62 -11.75 -26.38
CA GLY A 79 28.78 -11.00 -26.81
C GLY A 79 29.55 -10.35 -25.70
N TYR A 80 30.59 -9.58 -26.03
CA TYR A 80 31.37 -8.82 -25.06
C TYR A 80 30.82 -7.42 -24.90
N ILE A 81 30.78 -6.90 -23.65
CA ILE A 81 30.38 -5.52 -23.38
C ILE A 81 31.44 -4.57 -23.94
N ARG A 82 31.02 -3.69 -24.84
CA ARG A 82 31.85 -2.65 -25.44
C ARG A 82 31.84 -1.37 -24.66
N LYS A 83 30.63 -0.93 -24.21
CA LYS A 83 30.45 0.30 -23.45
C LYS A 83 29.28 0.16 -22.46
N ILE A 84 29.40 0.85 -21.35
CA ILE A 84 28.32 1.10 -20.38
C ILE A 84 28.06 2.60 -20.42
N LEU A 85 26.83 3.00 -20.77
CA LEU A 85 26.44 4.38 -21.03
C LEU A 85 25.75 5.04 -19.84
N VAL A 86 25.45 4.27 -18.80
CA VAL A 86 24.68 4.69 -17.63
C VAL A 86 25.42 4.41 -16.33
N LYS A 87 25.02 5.11 -15.27
CA LYS A 87 25.58 4.93 -13.92
C LYS A 87 24.48 4.41 -12.96
N PRO A 88 24.85 3.66 -11.93
CA PRO A 88 23.92 3.30 -10.86
C PRO A 88 23.23 4.56 -10.28
N GLY A 89 21.91 4.47 -10.03
CA GLY A 89 21.10 5.58 -9.51
C GLY A 89 20.70 6.65 -10.54
N GLN A 90 21.16 6.55 -11.80
CA GLN A 90 20.81 7.51 -12.85
C GLN A 90 19.36 7.34 -13.29
N LYS A 91 18.64 8.45 -13.50
CA LYS A 91 17.33 8.45 -14.16
C LYS A 91 17.52 8.28 -15.67
N VAL A 92 16.73 7.42 -16.26
CA VAL A 92 16.73 7.14 -17.70
C VAL A 92 15.33 7.25 -18.26
N GLU A 93 15.23 7.64 -19.53
CA GLU A 93 13.97 7.68 -20.28
C GLU A 93 13.71 6.34 -20.99
N ALA A 94 12.45 6.11 -21.39
CA ALA A 94 12.10 4.95 -22.19
C ALA A 94 12.90 4.96 -23.52
N GLY A 95 13.49 3.81 -23.88
CA GLY A 95 14.32 3.65 -25.09
C GLY A 95 15.75 4.18 -24.96
N ALA A 96 16.14 4.81 -23.84
CA ALA A 96 17.51 5.27 -23.63
C ALA A 96 18.50 4.11 -23.72
N PRO A 97 19.65 4.27 -24.42
CA PRO A 97 20.68 3.23 -24.51
C PRO A 97 21.39 3.10 -23.15
N LEU A 98 21.51 1.87 -22.67
CA LEU A 98 22.11 1.54 -21.37
C LEU A 98 23.51 0.92 -21.54
N ILE A 99 23.61 -0.12 -22.38
CA ILE A 99 24.81 -0.91 -22.54
C ILE A 99 24.93 -1.28 -24.01
N GLU A 100 26.14 -1.21 -24.56
CA GLU A 100 26.48 -1.67 -25.92
C GLU A 100 27.25 -2.98 -25.86
N VAL A 101 26.75 -3.99 -26.54
CA VAL A 101 27.42 -5.27 -26.82
C VAL A 101 28.16 -5.15 -28.15
N ASP A 102 29.31 -5.81 -28.30
CA ASP A 102 30.10 -5.78 -29.53
C ASP A 102 29.28 -6.27 -30.73
N ALA A 103 29.10 -5.39 -31.70
CA ALA A 103 28.27 -5.60 -32.88
C ALA A 103 29.07 -5.69 -34.17
N ARG A 104 30.43 -5.80 -34.11
CA ARG A 104 31.28 -5.75 -35.30
C ARG A 104 30.92 -6.82 -36.34
N GLN A 105 30.64 -8.04 -35.88
CA GLN A 105 30.23 -9.13 -36.75
C GLN A 105 28.90 -8.86 -37.45
N GLU A 106 27.91 -8.35 -36.70
CA GLU A 106 26.57 -8.08 -37.24
C GLU A 106 26.57 -6.84 -38.15
N THR A 107 27.41 -5.85 -37.85
CA THR A 107 27.62 -4.70 -38.74
C THR A 107 28.19 -5.16 -40.09
N ALA A 108 29.21 -6.01 -40.11
CA ALA A 108 29.76 -6.56 -41.34
C ALA A 108 28.74 -7.44 -42.13
N ALA A 109 27.89 -8.18 -41.39
CA ALA A 109 26.81 -8.95 -42.02
C ALA A 109 25.71 -8.05 -42.62
N LEU A 110 25.39 -6.92 -41.97
CA LEU A 110 24.49 -5.92 -42.55
C LEU A 110 25.06 -5.28 -43.81
N ASP A 111 26.34 -4.88 -43.76
CA ASP A 111 27.02 -4.28 -44.94
C ASP A 111 27.01 -5.25 -46.15
N SER A 112 27.28 -6.54 -45.90
CA SER A 112 27.19 -7.58 -46.92
C SER A 112 25.76 -7.73 -47.47
N ALA A 113 24.76 -7.73 -46.65
CA ALA A 113 23.36 -7.82 -47.08
C ALA A 113 22.93 -6.58 -47.87
N GLN A 114 23.40 -5.40 -47.54
CA GLN A 114 23.16 -4.16 -48.30
C GLN A 114 23.83 -4.19 -49.67
N ALA A 115 25.06 -4.71 -49.74
CA ALA A 115 25.76 -4.90 -51.05
C ALA A 115 24.98 -5.87 -51.95
N GLN A 116 24.45 -6.99 -51.38
CA GLN A 116 23.63 -7.94 -52.12
C GLN A 116 22.31 -7.31 -52.60
N GLN A 117 21.66 -6.49 -51.77
CA GLN A 117 20.45 -5.76 -52.17
C GLN A 117 20.75 -4.78 -53.33
N SER A 118 21.87 -4.08 -53.26
CA SER A 118 22.31 -3.17 -54.34
C SER A 118 22.56 -3.92 -55.64
N SER A 119 23.20 -5.11 -55.59
CA SER A 119 23.39 -5.95 -56.78
C SER A 119 22.04 -6.37 -57.39
N SER A 120 21.13 -6.87 -56.58
CA SER A 120 19.79 -7.27 -57.04
C SER A 120 18.98 -6.08 -57.61
N ALA A 121 19.18 -4.88 -57.12
CA ALA A 121 18.54 -3.67 -57.64
C ALA A 121 19.07 -3.30 -59.02
N VAL A 122 20.38 -3.47 -59.24
CA VAL A 122 20.99 -3.25 -60.58
C VAL A 122 20.49 -4.28 -61.58
N GLU A 123 20.37 -5.55 -61.19
CA GLU A 123 19.81 -6.62 -62.02
C GLU A 123 18.33 -6.32 -62.40
N LEU A 124 17.54 -5.84 -61.48
CA LEU A 124 16.17 -5.42 -61.74
C LEU A 124 16.11 -4.27 -62.74
N GLU A 125 16.95 -3.29 -62.59
CA GLU A 125 17.02 -2.15 -63.50
C GLU A 125 17.43 -2.60 -64.94
N LEU A 126 18.38 -3.52 -65.07
CA LEU A 126 18.74 -4.14 -66.33
C LEU A 126 17.56 -4.89 -66.96
N ALA A 127 16.85 -5.70 -66.17
CA ALA A 127 15.68 -6.44 -66.61
C ALA A 127 14.58 -5.48 -67.11
N LYS A 128 14.30 -4.39 -66.37
CA LYS A 128 13.31 -3.35 -66.79
C LYS A 128 13.72 -2.66 -68.10
N ARG A 129 14.97 -2.28 -68.26
CA ARG A 129 15.45 -1.68 -69.51
C ARG A 129 15.34 -2.65 -70.67
N THR A 130 15.63 -3.96 -70.44
CA THR A 130 15.48 -5.00 -71.43
C THR A 130 14.03 -5.19 -71.86
N LEU A 131 13.10 -5.24 -70.85
CA LEU A 131 11.68 -5.32 -71.11
C LEU A 131 11.21 -4.14 -71.98
N ALA A 132 11.53 -2.90 -71.57
CA ALA A 132 11.13 -1.71 -72.28
C ALA A 132 11.59 -1.69 -73.78
N ARG A 133 12.81 -2.19 -74.01
CA ARG A 133 13.37 -2.38 -75.39
C ARG A 133 12.62 -3.47 -76.15
N THR A 134 12.35 -4.62 -75.50
CA THR A 134 11.62 -5.74 -76.17
C THR A 134 10.19 -5.36 -76.45
N GLU A 135 9.52 -4.56 -75.59
CA GLU A 135 8.20 -4.03 -75.84
C GLU A 135 8.15 -3.09 -77.05
N SER A 136 9.19 -2.25 -77.27
CA SER A 136 9.29 -1.39 -78.43
C SER A 136 9.45 -2.23 -79.73
N LEU A 137 10.37 -3.19 -79.70
CA LEU A 137 10.62 -4.08 -80.85
C LEU A 137 9.35 -4.92 -81.18
N ASN A 138 8.66 -5.41 -80.18
CA ASN A 138 7.45 -6.20 -80.42
C ASN A 138 6.31 -5.33 -81.04
N ARG A 139 6.16 -4.08 -80.66
CA ARG A 139 5.20 -3.14 -81.26
C ARG A 139 5.52 -2.86 -82.71
N GLU A 140 6.83 -2.92 -83.10
CA GLU A 140 7.34 -2.77 -84.45
C GLU A 140 7.30 -4.07 -85.26
N GLY A 141 6.87 -5.21 -84.66
CA GLY A 141 6.80 -6.51 -85.26
C GLY A 141 8.19 -7.20 -85.38
N LEU A 142 9.22 -6.69 -84.71
CA LEU A 142 10.61 -7.19 -84.74
C LEU A 142 10.97 -8.13 -83.62
N ALA A 143 10.14 -8.30 -82.58
CA ALA A 143 10.30 -9.29 -81.51
C ALA A 143 9.08 -10.17 -81.41
N SER A 144 9.27 -11.45 -81.02
CA SER A 144 8.17 -12.40 -80.81
C SER A 144 7.45 -12.18 -79.49
N VAL A 145 6.17 -12.62 -79.41
CA VAL A 145 5.39 -12.62 -78.14
C VAL A 145 6.11 -13.44 -77.03
N GLN A 146 6.76 -14.54 -77.42
CA GLN A 146 7.50 -15.37 -76.46
C GLN A 146 8.73 -14.63 -75.88
N GLU A 147 9.39 -13.79 -76.62
CA GLU A 147 10.47 -12.94 -76.09
C GLU A 147 9.96 -11.87 -75.13
N LEU A 148 8.81 -11.27 -75.44
CA LEU A 148 8.15 -10.32 -74.53
C LEU A 148 7.80 -10.97 -73.24
N GLU A 149 7.14 -12.14 -73.27
CA GLU A 149 6.77 -12.90 -72.10
C GLU A 149 7.99 -13.27 -71.21
N ARG A 150 9.10 -13.68 -71.83
CA ARG A 150 10.37 -13.94 -71.14
C ARG A 150 10.90 -12.69 -70.43
N ALA A 151 10.88 -11.54 -71.12
CA ALA A 151 11.35 -10.29 -70.54
C ALA A 151 10.49 -9.86 -69.38
N GLN A 152 9.15 -10.02 -69.47
CA GLN A 152 8.23 -9.75 -68.40
C GLN A 152 8.47 -10.71 -67.19
N ALA A 153 8.70 -11.99 -67.47
CA ALA A 153 9.00 -12.97 -66.42
C ALA A 153 10.33 -12.66 -65.71
N ALA A 154 11.35 -12.18 -66.47
CA ALA A 154 12.65 -11.76 -65.94
C ALA A 154 12.50 -10.56 -64.98
N VAL A 155 11.70 -9.56 -65.33
CA VAL A 155 11.42 -8.42 -64.45
C VAL A 155 10.75 -8.90 -63.16
N LYS A 156 9.71 -9.75 -63.25
CA LYS A 156 9.01 -10.29 -62.07
C LYS A 156 9.99 -11.09 -61.18
N ALA A 157 10.87 -11.88 -61.77
CA ALA A 157 11.89 -12.66 -61.03
C ALA A 157 12.88 -11.73 -60.32
N SER A 158 13.40 -10.70 -61.01
CA SER A 158 14.35 -9.74 -60.44
C SER A 158 13.66 -8.85 -59.34
N GLU A 159 12.38 -8.50 -59.50
CA GLU A 159 11.62 -7.82 -58.47
C GLU A 159 11.46 -8.68 -57.20
N ALA A 160 11.17 -9.97 -57.36
CA ALA A 160 11.10 -10.90 -56.24
C ALA A 160 12.47 -11.06 -55.55
N ALA A 161 13.55 -11.15 -56.30
CA ALA A 161 14.93 -11.22 -55.76
C ALA A 161 15.29 -9.94 -54.97
N THR A 162 14.99 -8.76 -55.53
CA THR A 162 15.22 -7.48 -54.84
C THR A 162 14.42 -7.35 -53.55
N ARG A 163 13.15 -7.78 -53.54
CA ARG A 163 12.34 -7.82 -52.32
C ARG A 163 12.93 -8.78 -51.27
N ALA A 164 13.37 -9.95 -51.66
CA ALA A 164 14.00 -10.92 -50.78
C ALA A 164 15.30 -10.38 -50.16
N ALA A 165 16.15 -9.72 -50.98
CA ALA A 165 17.37 -9.06 -50.50
C ALA A 165 17.05 -7.92 -49.50
N GLY A 166 16.02 -7.11 -49.79
CA GLY A 166 15.53 -6.07 -48.86
C GLY A 166 15.04 -6.62 -47.54
N ALA A 167 14.32 -7.74 -47.55
CA ALA A 167 13.88 -8.42 -46.34
C ALA A 167 15.09 -8.94 -45.50
N ASN A 168 16.15 -9.45 -46.16
CA ASN A 168 17.38 -9.85 -45.46
C ASN A 168 18.08 -8.64 -44.81
N VAL A 169 18.16 -7.49 -45.47
CA VAL A 169 18.69 -6.24 -44.87
C VAL A 169 17.88 -5.85 -43.63
N ALA A 170 16.55 -5.84 -43.72
CA ALA A 170 15.69 -5.51 -42.59
C ALA A 170 15.91 -6.48 -41.40
N GLN A 171 16.07 -7.78 -41.68
CA GLN A 171 16.38 -8.78 -40.66
C GLN A 171 17.71 -8.48 -39.95
N ARG A 172 18.79 -8.17 -40.72
CA ARG A 172 20.09 -7.80 -40.13
C ARG A 172 20.04 -6.51 -39.33
N GLN A 173 19.26 -5.52 -39.75
CA GLN A 173 19.06 -4.30 -38.99
C GLN A 173 18.42 -4.56 -37.62
N VAL A 174 17.42 -5.43 -37.56
CA VAL A 174 16.79 -5.82 -36.27
C VAL A 174 17.80 -6.54 -35.38
N GLN A 175 18.61 -7.47 -35.93
CA GLN A 175 19.64 -8.16 -35.16
C GLN A 175 20.69 -7.19 -34.62
N LEU A 176 21.12 -6.21 -35.42
CA LEU A 176 22.05 -5.17 -34.99
C LEU A 176 21.47 -4.31 -33.84
N GLN A 177 20.16 -4.02 -33.86
CA GLN A 177 19.50 -3.24 -32.78
C GLN A 177 19.57 -3.96 -31.43
N PHE A 178 19.60 -5.30 -31.38
CA PHE A 178 19.71 -6.06 -30.15
C PHE A 178 21.06 -5.93 -29.44
N HIS A 179 22.09 -5.43 -30.13
CA HIS A 179 23.40 -5.17 -29.54
C HIS A 179 23.41 -3.88 -28.70
N VAL A 180 22.38 -3.06 -28.79
CA VAL A 180 22.18 -1.92 -27.90
C VAL A 180 21.06 -2.21 -26.95
N VAL A 181 21.38 -2.53 -25.70
CA VAL A 181 20.41 -2.76 -24.64
C VAL A 181 19.81 -1.43 -24.22
N ARG A 182 18.49 -1.32 -24.25
CA ARG A 182 17.75 -0.08 -23.98
C ARG A 182 16.81 -0.22 -22.78
N ALA A 183 16.50 0.91 -22.15
CA ALA A 183 15.52 0.97 -21.07
C ALA A 183 14.10 0.69 -21.62
N PRO A 184 13.36 -0.27 -21.05
CA PRO A 184 11.99 -0.58 -21.50
C PRO A 184 10.99 0.51 -21.14
N PHE A 185 11.24 1.27 -20.10
CA PHE A 185 10.43 2.41 -19.63
C PHE A 185 11.31 3.42 -18.88
N ALA A 186 10.76 4.61 -18.62
CA ALA A 186 11.44 5.64 -17.85
C ALA A 186 11.51 5.26 -16.37
N GLY A 187 12.70 5.33 -15.76
CA GLY A 187 12.90 4.92 -14.37
C GLY A 187 14.29 5.25 -13.85
N THR A 188 14.60 4.72 -12.68
CA THR A 188 15.93 4.83 -12.06
C THR A 188 16.67 3.53 -12.21
N MET A 189 17.94 3.63 -12.62
CA MET A 189 18.85 2.50 -12.75
C MET A 189 19.23 1.93 -11.40
N GLY A 190 19.16 0.61 -11.26
CA GLY A 190 19.80 -0.11 -10.16
C GLY A 190 21.31 -0.24 -10.34
N ASP A 191 21.91 -1.17 -9.61
CA ASP A 191 23.32 -1.49 -9.79
C ASP A 191 23.60 -2.07 -11.17
N VAL A 192 24.75 -1.71 -11.74
CA VAL A 192 25.29 -2.31 -12.99
C VAL A 192 26.23 -3.44 -12.58
N LEU A 193 25.77 -4.68 -12.81
CA LEU A 193 26.44 -5.89 -12.34
C LEU A 193 27.56 -6.39 -13.24
N VAL A 194 27.80 -5.70 -14.35
CA VAL A 194 28.76 -6.10 -15.41
C VAL A 194 29.75 -4.99 -15.68
N ARG A 195 30.87 -5.36 -16.31
CA ARG A 195 31.98 -4.45 -16.69
C ARG A 195 32.25 -4.47 -18.16
N VAL A 196 32.87 -3.41 -18.68
CA VAL A 196 33.37 -3.37 -20.04
C VAL A 196 34.39 -4.49 -20.22
N GLY A 197 34.21 -5.30 -21.26
CA GLY A 197 35.02 -6.50 -21.57
C GLY A 197 34.42 -7.81 -21.03
N ASP A 198 33.38 -7.79 -20.20
CA ASP A 198 32.72 -9.02 -19.78
C ASP A 198 31.96 -9.66 -20.92
N PHE A 199 31.97 -11.00 -20.98
CA PHE A 199 31.12 -11.76 -21.88
C PHE A 199 29.73 -11.94 -21.23
N VAL A 200 28.66 -11.60 -21.97
CA VAL A 200 27.28 -11.70 -21.50
C VAL A 200 26.44 -12.59 -22.43
N SER A 201 25.42 -13.20 -21.87
CA SER A 201 24.44 -14.04 -22.56
C SER A 201 23.00 -13.63 -22.17
N ALA A 202 22.02 -14.17 -22.88
CA ALA A 202 20.60 -13.88 -22.62
C ALA A 202 20.12 -14.17 -21.18
N THR A 203 20.91 -14.87 -20.36
CA THR A 203 20.62 -15.15 -18.95
C THR A 203 21.40 -14.26 -17.98
N THR A 204 22.31 -13.42 -18.48
CA THR A 204 23.15 -12.56 -17.65
C THR A 204 22.40 -11.30 -17.24
N THR A 205 22.20 -11.11 -15.96
CA THR A 205 21.60 -9.86 -15.44
C THR A 205 22.60 -8.72 -15.60
N LEU A 206 22.21 -7.70 -16.37
CA LEU A 206 23.03 -6.50 -16.58
C LEU A 206 22.78 -5.47 -15.49
N THR A 207 21.51 -5.18 -15.24
CA THR A 207 21.05 -4.15 -14.30
C THR A 207 19.56 -4.32 -14.05
N THR A 208 19.00 -3.44 -13.22
CA THR A 208 17.55 -3.30 -13.04
C THR A 208 17.13 -1.86 -13.38
N VAL A 209 15.92 -1.70 -13.91
CA VAL A 209 15.27 -0.39 -14.06
C VAL A 209 13.99 -0.43 -13.24
N ALA A 210 13.84 0.50 -12.32
CA ALA A 210 12.68 0.58 -11.45
C ALA A 210 12.07 1.99 -11.48
N GLN A 211 10.75 2.05 -11.49
CA GLN A 211 10.03 3.30 -11.36
C GLN A 211 9.99 3.69 -9.88
N ALA A 212 10.55 4.85 -9.52
CA ALA A 212 10.63 5.31 -8.14
C ALA A 212 9.52 6.29 -7.75
N ASP A 213 8.82 6.87 -8.72
CA ASP A 213 7.78 7.88 -8.55
C ASP A 213 6.37 7.28 -8.31
N ALA A 214 6.18 6.01 -8.66
CA ALA A 214 4.96 5.25 -8.40
C ALA A 214 5.30 3.97 -7.64
N LEU A 215 4.88 3.91 -6.40
CA LEU A 215 5.10 2.76 -5.52
C LEU A 215 3.77 2.12 -5.14
N GLU A 216 3.83 0.88 -4.73
CA GLU A 216 2.76 0.18 -4.04
C GLU A 216 3.25 -0.34 -2.70
N VAL A 217 2.38 -0.36 -1.71
CA VAL A 217 2.62 -1.03 -0.45
C VAL A 217 1.90 -2.37 -0.46
N SER A 218 2.63 -3.43 -0.15
CA SER A 218 2.11 -4.77 0.09
C SER A 218 2.06 -5.02 1.58
N VAL A 219 0.87 -5.34 2.09
CA VAL A 219 0.58 -5.55 3.51
C VAL A 219 0.00 -6.95 3.68
N SER A 220 0.49 -7.68 4.66
CA SER A 220 -0.04 -9.01 5.01
C SER A 220 -1.01 -8.90 6.18
N VAL A 221 -2.29 -9.20 5.93
CA VAL A 221 -3.39 -9.03 6.87
C VAL A 221 -3.94 -10.41 7.29
N PRO A 222 -4.22 -10.66 8.58
CA PRO A 222 -4.86 -11.90 9.03
C PRO A 222 -6.18 -12.16 8.30
N SER A 223 -6.42 -13.42 7.91
CA SER A 223 -7.56 -13.79 7.06
C SER A 223 -8.91 -13.41 7.65
N PHE A 224 -9.07 -13.43 8.97
CA PHE A 224 -10.31 -13.04 9.64
C PHE A 224 -10.60 -11.52 9.53
N ARG A 225 -9.56 -10.67 9.49
CA ARG A 225 -9.70 -9.21 9.28
C ARG A 225 -9.84 -8.88 7.80
N ALA A 226 -9.17 -9.64 6.93
CA ALA A 226 -9.24 -9.43 5.48
C ALA A 226 -10.66 -9.63 4.91
N ARG A 227 -11.54 -10.41 5.57
CA ARG A 227 -12.94 -10.59 5.15
C ARG A 227 -13.76 -9.30 5.16
N SER A 228 -13.40 -8.32 5.97
CA SER A 228 -14.07 -7.01 6.04
C SER A 228 -13.48 -5.98 5.07
N LEU A 229 -12.36 -6.29 4.42
CA LEU A 229 -11.75 -5.39 3.44
C LEU A 229 -12.54 -5.38 2.13
N LYS A 230 -12.67 -4.20 1.58
CA LYS A 230 -13.24 -3.94 0.25
C LYS A 230 -12.23 -3.16 -0.58
N PRO A 231 -12.35 -3.20 -1.92
CA PRO A 231 -11.74 -2.18 -2.75
C PRO A 231 -12.10 -0.80 -2.21
N ASP A 232 -11.19 0.15 -2.31
CA ASP A 232 -11.30 1.53 -1.77
C ASP A 232 -11.20 1.66 -0.24
N THR A 233 -10.93 0.57 0.51
CA THR A 233 -10.58 0.69 1.92
C THR A 233 -9.37 1.61 2.08
N GLN A 234 -9.47 2.60 2.97
CA GLN A 234 -8.39 3.55 3.22
C GLN A 234 -7.20 2.87 3.89
N LEU A 235 -6.01 3.15 3.36
CA LEU A 235 -4.72 2.73 3.90
C LEU A 235 -3.85 3.97 4.13
N GLU A 236 -3.32 4.09 5.33
CA GLU A 236 -2.43 5.17 5.75
C GLU A 236 -1.03 4.61 5.99
N LEU A 237 -0.01 5.24 5.41
CA LEU A 237 1.38 4.96 5.73
C LEU A 237 1.82 5.87 6.88
N LEU A 238 2.50 5.28 7.85
CA LEU A 238 2.90 5.95 9.08
C LEU A 238 4.41 6.06 9.18
N ASP A 239 4.88 7.17 9.75
CA ASP A 239 6.28 7.33 10.16
C ASP A 239 6.59 6.52 11.43
N GLN A 240 7.84 6.60 11.91
CA GLN A 240 8.28 5.94 13.13
C GLN A 240 7.54 6.45 14.38
N GLN A 241 7.04 7.67 14.34
CA GLN A 241 6.27 8.31 15.41
C GLN A 241 4.77 8.01 15.35
N GLY A 242 4.29 7.29 14.31
CA GLY A 242 2.89 6.96 14.12
C GLY A 242 2.06 8.05 13.42
N ARG A 243 2.71 9.08 12.86
CA ARG A 243 2.03 10.13 12.10
C ARG A 243 1.82 9.68 10.67
N VAL A 244 0.68 10.05 10.11
CA VAL A 244 0.36 9.74 8.71
C VAL A 244 1.24 10.57 7.79
N ILE A 245 2.06 9.89 6.98
CA ILE A 245 2.91 10.53 5.97
C ILE A 245 2.26 10.51 4.59
N LEU A 246 1.40 9.53 4.34
CA LEU A 246 0.71 9.38 3.08
C LEU A 246 -0.55 8.53 3.26
N SER A 247 -1.63 8.86 2.53
CA SER A 247 -2.87 8.09 2.49
C SER A 247 -3.14 7.61 1.07
N SER A 248 -3.66 6.38 0.97
CA SER A 248 -4.04 5.75 -0.29
C SER A 248 -5.25 4.85 -0.07
N THR A 249 -5.71 4.20 -1.13
CA THR A 249 -6.79 3.22 -1.07
C THR A 249 -6.32 1.85 -1.55
N VAL A 250 -6.90 0.81 -0.97
CA VAL A 250 -6.66 -0.57 -1.36
C VAL A 250 -7.26 -0.81 -2.74
N PHE A 251 -6.43 -1.23 -3.69
CA PHE A 251 -6.88 -1.63 -5.03
C PHE A 251 -6.90 -3.14 -5.25
N TYR A 252 -6.18 -3.89 -4.40
CA TYR A 252 -6.08 -5.33 -4.53
C TYR A 252 -6.10 -6.02 -3.18
N VAL A 253 -6.95 -7.03 -3.06
CA VAL A 253 -6.99 -7.98 -1.94
C VAL A 253 -6.82 -9.37 -2.54
N ALA A 254 -5.82 -10.11 -2.11
CA ALA A 254 -5.54 -11.44 -2.67
C ALA A 254 -6.74 -12.38 -2.46
N PRO A 255 -7.19 -13.08 -3.50
CA PRO A 255 -8.32 -14.01 -3.39
C PRO A 255 -7.99 -15.28 -2.60
N GLN A 256 -6.70 -15.54 -2.42
CA GLN A 256 -6.20 -16.70 -1.69
C GLN A 256 -5.43 -16.28 -0.45
N THR A 257 -5.59 -17.05 0.60
CA THR A 257 -4.80 -16.93 1.83
C THR A 257 -3.54 -17.76 1.69
N ASP A 258 -2.39 -17.24 2.09
CA ASP A 258 -1.15 -18.02 2.18
C ASP A 258 -1.36 -19.17 3.17
N PRO A 259 -1.26 -20.44 2.74
CA PRO A 259 -1.57 -21.59 3.60
C PRO A 259 -0.59 -21.75 4.77
N ARG A 260 0.62 -21.21 4.64
CA ARG A 260 1.68 -21.31 5.66
C ARG A 260 1.53 -20.25 6.75
N THR A 261 1.19 -19.01 6.37
CA THR A 261 1.12 -17.87 7.28
C THR A 261 -0.30 -17.51 7.71
N GLN A 262 -1.33 -17.99 6.98
CA GLN A 262 -2.75 -17.63 7.15
C GLN A 262 -3.02 -16.13 6.98
N LEU A 263 -2.16 -15.45 6.20
CA LEU A 263 -2.29 -14.05 5.86
C LEU A 263 -2.80 -13.86 4.43
N VAL A 264 -3.48 -12.77 4.20
CA VAL A 264 -3.98 -12.31 2.90
C VAL A 264 -3.16 -11.08 2.49
N GLU A 265 -2.61 -11.11 1.29
CA GLU A 265 -1.91 -9.95 0.74
C GLU A 265 -2.89 -8.87 0.31
N VAL A 266 -2.62 -7.64 0.72
CA VAL A 266 -3.39 -6.44 0.39
C VAL A 266 -2.45 -5.40 -0.19
N LYS A 267 -2.82 -4.77 -1.32
CA LYS A 267 -1.98 -3.77 -1.96
C LYS A 267 -2.70 -2.44 -2.13
N ALA A 268 -1.98 -1.37 -1.90
CA ALA A 268 -2.40 0.00 -2.17
C ALA A 268 -1.30 0.73 -2.96
N ALA A 269 -1.70 1.47 -4.00
CA ALA A 269 -0.78 2.20 -4.86
C ALA A 269 -0.79 3.68 -4.52
N PHE A 270 0.38 4.32 -4.61
CA PHE A 270 0.49 5.74 -4.33
C PHE A 270 1.60 6.40 -5.15
N ARG A 271 1.49 7.71 -5.30
CA ARG A 271 2.56 8.52 -5.88
C ARG A 271 3.58 8.85 -4.79
N ASN A 272 4.85 8.58 -5.05
CA ASN A 272 5.94 8.79 -4.11
C ASN A 272 6.35 10.27 -4.07
N THR A 273 5.69 11.06 -3.23
CA THR A 273 5.98 12.49 -3.05
C THR A 273 6.98 12.77 -1.92
N VAL A 274 7.24 11.76 -1.08
CA VAL A 274 8.06 11.89 0.14
C VAL A 274 9.43 11.21 0.03
N GLY A 275 9.78 10.67 -1.15
CA GLY A 275 11.10 10.08 -1.41
C GLY A 275 11.34 8.71 -0.79
N LEU A 276 10.29 7.91 -0.57
CA LEU A 276 10.37 6.54 -0.09
C LEU A 276 11.08 5.65 -1.12
N ARG A 277 11.72 4.58 -0.64
CA ARG A 277 12.48 3.66 -1.50
C ARG A 277 11.77 2.32 -1.66
N PRO A 278 11.86 1.68 -2.82
CA PRO A 278 11.45 0.28 -2.97
C PRO A 278 12.15 -0.62 -1.94
N SER A 279 11.45 -1.65 -1.48
CA SER A 279 11.88 -2.59 -0.44
C SER A 279 12.00 -2.00 0.97
N GLU A 280 11.64 -0.74 1.18
CA GLU A 280 11.52 -0.14 2.50
C GLU A 280 10.32 -0.73 3.24
N LEU A 281 10.48 -0.95 4.56
CA LEU A 281 9.41 -1.41 5.43
C LEU A 281 8.84 -0.25 6.22
N LEU A 282 7.52 -0.07 6.14
CA LEU A 282 6.78 0.98 6.84
C LEU A 282 5.57 0.40 7.58
N ARG A 283 5.14 1.11 8.62
CA ARG A 283 3.85 0.79 9.23
C ARG A 283 2.73 1.28 8.34
N ALA A 284 1.77 0.42 8.10
CA ALA A 284 0.57 0.71 7.33
C ALA A 284 -0.66 0.50 8.22
N ARG A 285 -1.53 1.49 8.29
CA ARG A 285 -2.79 1.43 9.02
C ARG A 285 -3.95 1.29 8.04
N LEU A 286 -4.69 0.19 8.15
CA LEU A 286 -5.92 -0.03 7.41
C LEU A 286 -7.11 0.46 8.24
N VAL A 287 -8.01 1.22 7.62
CA VAL A 287 -9.24 1.71 8.24
C VAL A 287 -10.40 0.84 7.78
N TYR A 288 -10.82 -0.10 8.61
CA TYR A 288 -11.87 -1.08 8.27
C TYR A 288 -13.26 -0.47 8.25
N SER A 289 -13.54 0.41 9.20
CA SER A 289 -14.81 1.15 9.28
C SER A 289 -14.64 2.42 10.10
N THR A 290 -15.47 3.37 9.78
CA THR A 290 -15.64 4.62 10.55
C THR A 290 -17.09 4.71 10.96
N ARG A 291 -17.34 4.96 12.25
CA ARG A 291 -18.69 5.09 12.81
C ARG A 291 -18.72 6.10 13.93
N ASP A 292 -19.85 6.76 14.11
CA ASP A 292 -20.07 7.57 15.29
C ASP A 292 -20.41 6.68 16.48
N ALA A 293 -19.71 6.85 17.59
CA ALA A 293 -19.96 6.14 18.83
C ALA A 293 -19.70 7.05 20.03
N LEU A 294 -20.43 6.80 21.12
CA LEU A 294 -20.16 7.48 22.40
C LEU A 294 -18.78 7.08 22.89
N GLN A 295 -18.01 8.06 23.30
CA GLN A 295 -16.68 7.86 23.87
C GLN A 295 -16.63 8.40 25.30
N ILE A 296 -15.97 7.65 26.18
CA ILE A 296 -15.67 8.07 27.55
C ILE A 296 -14.15 8.18 27.73
N PRO A 297 -13.63 9.30 28.26
CA PRO A 297 -12.21 9.41 28.56
C PRO A 297 -11.74 8.27 29.47
N ALA A 298 -10.59 7.67 29.19
CA ALA A 298 -10.07 6.53 29.96
C ALA A 298 -9.90 6.87 31.46
N LEU A 299 -9.58 8.13 31.79
CA LEU A 299 -9.46 8.63 33.15
C LEU A 299 -10.80 8.72 33.90
N ALA A 300 -11.93 8.69 33.20
CA ALA A 300 -13.27 8.73 33.81
C ALA A 300 -13.78 7.33 34.19
N VAL A 301 -13.07 6.28 33.80
CA VAL A 301 -13.45 4.90 34.08
C VAL A 301 -12.79 4.40 35.36
N VAL A 302 -13.62 3.98 36.32
CA VAL A 302 -13.16 3.36 37.57
C VAL A 302 -13.42 1.86 37.49
N ARG A 303 -12.42 1.06 37.83
CA ARG A 303 -12.58 -0.41 37.90
C ARG A 303 -12.60 -0.85 39.34
N GLN A 304 -13.66 -1.59 39.72
CA GLN A 304 -13.80 -2.19 41.04
C GLN A 304 -14.17 -3.66 40.88
N SER A 305 -13.39 -4.54 41.48
CA SER A 305 -13.58 -6.00 41.37
C SER A 305 -13.64 -6.49 39.92
N GLY A 306 -12.85 -5.87 39.03
CA GLY A 306 -12.81 -6.20 37.60
C GLY A 306 -13.90 -5.57 36.72
N GLN A 307 -14.95 -4.99 37.33
CA GLN A 307 -16.05 -4.34 36.60
C GLN A 307 -15.74 -2.86 36.37
N PRO A 308 -15.93 -2.34 35.14
CA PRO A 308 -15.82 -0.92 34.86
C PRO A 308 -17.08 -0.17 35.22
N PHE A 309 -16.91 1.02 35.85
CA PHE A 309 -17.95 1.94 36.23
C PHE A 309 -17.60 3.36 35.81
N ALA A 310 -18.63 4.17 35.56
CA ALA A 310 -18.51 5.61 35.40
C ALA A 310 -19.30 6.32 36.52
N MET A 311 -18.78 7.45 36.97
CA MET A 311 -19.47 8.33 37.92
C MET A 311 -20.24 9.36 37.11
N VAL A 312 -21.56 9.13 36.97
CA VAL A 312 -22.49 10.01 36.23
C VAL A 312 -23.06 11.04 37.19
N VAL A 313 -23.13 12.27 36.75
CA VAL A 313 -23.71 13.37 37.54
C VAL A 313 -25.11 13.67 37.03
N GLU A 314 -26.09 13.39 37.83
CA GLU A 314 -27.51 13.61 37.53
C GLU A 314 -28.17 14.60 38.49
N LYS A 315 -29.20 15.28 38.01
CA LYS A 315 -30.03 16.15 38.81
C LYS A 315 -31.29 15.39 39.25
N LYS A 316 -31.37 15.01 40.55
CA LYS A 316 -32.53 14.34 41.19
C LYS A 316 -33.06 15.21 42.32
N ASP A 317 -34.34 15.47 42.34
CA ASP A 317 -35.04 16.23 43.43
C ASP A 317 -34.41 17.60 43.74
N GLY A 318 -33.97 18.30 42.68
CA GLY A 318 -33.35 19.62 42.81
C GLY A 318 -31.88 19.59 43.28
N LYS A 319 -31.33 18.42 43.61
CA LYS A 319 -29.92 18.23 44.01
C LYS A 319 -29.13 17.56 42.89
N THR A 320 -27.90 17.98 42.70
CA THR A 320 -26.99 17.35 41.77
C THR A 320 -26.19 16.27 42.49
N LEU A 321 -26.41 15.01 42.13
CA LEU A 321 -25.87 13.83 42.81
C LEU A 321 -25.00 13.02 41.83
N VAL A 322 -24.01 12.31 42.37
CA VAL A 322 -23.20 11.33 41.64
C VAL A 322 -23.91 9.99 41.70
N GLU A 323 -24.07 9.34 40.55
CA GLU A 323 -24.55 7.97 40.43
C GLU A 323 -23.45 7.10 39.87
N ARG A 324 -23.15 6.00 40.52
CA ARG A 324 -22.21 5.00 40.04
C ARG A 324 -22.91 4.05 39.07
N ARG A 325 -22.64 4.19 37.78
CA ARG A 325 -23.28 3.41 36.73
C ARG A 325 -22.31 2.40 36.10
N PRO A 326 -22.67 1.10 36.06
CA PRO A 326 -21.87 0.11 35.36
C PRO A 326 -21.84 0.41 33.84
N VAL A 327 -20.67 0.24 33.20
CA VAL A 327 -20.49 0.55 31.79
C VAL A 327 -19.93 -0.65 31.07
N THR A 328 -20.40 -0.87 29.83
CA THR A 328 -19.78 -1.83 28.91
C THR A 328 -18.86 -1.06 27.98
N LEU A 329 -17.57 -1.39 28.04
CA LEU A 329 -16.53 -0.72 27.28
C LEU A 329 -16.11 -1.58 26.11
N GLY A 330 -16.03 -0.98 24.93
CA GLY A 330 -15.44 -1.55 23.73
C GLY A 330 -13.96 -1.22 23.60
N GLN A 331 -13.55 -0.99 22.37
CA GLN A 331 -12.15 -0.72 22.02
C GLN A 331 -11.64 0.56 22.70
N LEU A 332 -10.39 0.52 23.17
CA LEU A 332 -9.64 1.69 23.63
C LEU A 332 -9.03 2.38 22.40
N GLY A 333 -9.41 3.63 22.16
CA GLY A 333 -8.72 4.53 21.25
C GLY A 333 -7.52 5.21 21.93
N ASP A 334 -7.09 6.35 21.40
CA ASP A 334 -5.89 7.05 21.90
C ASP A 334 -5.96 7.39 23.39
N MET A 335 -7.07 7.93 23.87
CA MET A 335 -7.27 8.32 25.26
C MET A 335 -8.70 8.04 25.76
N SER A 336 -9.54 7.36 24.98
CA SER A 336 -10.97 7.16 25.27
C SER A 336 -11.41 5.75 24.95
N TYR A 337 -12.34 5.21 25.76
CA TYR A 337 -13.02 3.96 25.46
C TYR A 337 -14.29 4.23 24.66
N VAL A 338 -14.58 3.37 23.70
CA VAL A 338 -15.91 3.29 23.08
C VAL A 338 -16.90 2.77 24.11
N VAL A 339 -18.04 3.42 24.26
CA VAL A 339 -19.11 2.98 25.15
C VAL A 339 -20.09 2.12 24.37
N GLU A 340 -20.18 0.84 24.73
CA GLU A 340 -21.14 -0.11 24.13
C GLU A 340 -22.45 -0.19 24.89
N GLY A 341 -22.45 0.23 26.17
CA GLY A 341 -23.65 0.23 27.00
C GLY A 341 -23.45 0.90 28.37
N GLY A 342 -24.56 1.23 29.01
CA GLY A 342 -24.58 1.80 30.37
C GLY A 342 -24.62 3.34 30.43
N LEU A 343 -24.30 4.05 29.31
CA LEU A 343 -24.33 5.51 29.24
C LEU A 343 -25.12 5.99 28.03
N LYS A 344 -25.60 7.22 28.06
CA LYS A 344 -26.37 7.88 27.01
C LYS A 344 -25.68 9.15 26.55
N GLN A 345 -26.00 9.58 25.34
CA GLN A 345 -25.60 10.91 24.85
C GLN A 345 -26.13 12.00 25.79
N GLY A 346 -25.26 12.93 26.18
CA GLY A 346 -25.58 14.02 27.08
C GLY A 346 -25.34 13.70 28.56
N ASP A 347 -25.04 12.44 28.93
CA ASP A 347 -24.65 12.12 30.31
C ASP A 347 -23.39 12.90 30.70
N LEU A 348 -23.45 13.51 31.91
CA LEU A 348 -22.30 14.20 32.49
C LEU A 348 -21.46 13.22 33.29
N VAL A 349 -20.26 12.91 32.83
CA VAL A 349 -19.37 11.95 33.49
C VAL A 349 -18.26 12.69 34.23
N ALA A 350 -18.04 12.35 35.50
CA ALA A 350 -16.94 12.92 36.28
C ALA A 350 -15.58 12.44 35.78
N VAL A 351 -14.63 13.37 35.66
CA VAL A 351 -13.25 13.10 35.20
C VAL A 351 -12.20 13.48 36.25
N SER A 352 -12.63 14.05 37.39
CA SER A 352 -11.72 14.41 38.47
C SER A 352 -12.15 13.84 39.80
N SER A 353 -11.23 13.67 40.72
CA SER A 353 -11.48 13.25 42.14
C SER A 353 -12.24 11.93 42.32
N LEU A 354 -12.20 11.04 41.32
CA LEU A 354 -13.01 9.81 41.24
C LEU A 354 -12.88 8.91 42.48
N HIS A 355 -11.70 8.85 43.09
CA HIS A 355 -11.43 8.07 44.30
C HIS A 355 -12.15 8.59 45.56
N MET A 356 -12.61 9.83 45.55
CA MET A 356 -13.36 10.44 46.65
C MET A 356 -14.87 10.40 46.44
N LEU A 357 -15.34 10.15 45.22
CA LEU A 357 -16.77 10.13 44.90
C LEU A 357 -17.41 8.83 45.37
N ARG A 358 -18.61 8.97 45.96
CA ARG A 358 -19.46 7.86 46.37
C ARG A 358 -20.83 8.02 45.72
N ASP A 359 -21.49 6.91 45.55
CA ASP A 359 -22.86 6.88 45.07
C ASP A 359 -23.77 7.73 45.97
N GLY A 360 -24.62 8.57 45.37
CA GLY A 360 -25.52 9.50 46.10
C GLY A 360 -24.83 10.75 46.65
N MET A 361 -23.55 11.00 46.42
CA MET A 361 -22.85 12.17 46.96
C MET A 361 -23.25 13.46 46.23
N PRO A 362 -23.59 14.55 46.95
CA PRO A 362 -23.88 15.85 46.33
C PRO A 362 -22.59 16.49 45.79
N VAL A 363 -22.65 17.00 44.55
CA VAL A 363 -21.51 17.64 43.87
C VAL A 363 -21.93 18.89 43.10
N ILE A 364 -20.97 19.77 42.84
CA ILE A 364 -21.11 20.91 41.94
C ILE A 364 -20.36 20.58 40.63
N PRO A 365 -21.09 20.33 39.54
CA PRO A 365 -20.42 19.98 38.26
C PRO A 365 -19.80 21.24 37.64
N LYS A 366 -18.53 21.13 37.28
CA LYS A 366 -17.83 22.09 36.46
C LYS A 366 -17.55 21.44 35.10
N GLN A 367 -18.33 21.81 34.11
CA GLN A 367 -18.19 21.22 32.80
C GLN A 367 -16.87 21.69 32.14
N ILE A 368 -16.12 20.73 31.66
CA ILE A 368 -14.91 20.96 30.84
C ILE A 368 -15.11 20.29 29.47
N SER A 369 -14.52 20.88 28.44
CA SER A 369 -14.39 20.23 27.14
C SER A 369 -13.05 19.50 27.11
N VAL A 370 -13.09 18.22 26.89
CA VAL A 370 -11.87 17.46 26.54
C VAL A 370 -11.76 17.51 25.02
N ASN A 371 -10.82 18.32 24.52
CA ASN A 371 -10.51 18.30 23.07
C ASN A 371 -9.82 16.96 22.75
N ASN A 372 -10.57 16.06 22.16
CA ASN A 372 -10.05 14.80 21.60
C ASN A 372 -9.48 14.97 20.17
N ASP A 373 -9.32 16.22 19.69
CA ASP A 373 -8.85 16.53 18.34
C ASP A 373 -7.32 16.41 18.21
N ALA A 374 -6.78 15.23 18.52
CA ALA A 374 -5.40 14.88 18.16
C ALA A 374 -5.34 13.92 16.95
N SER A 375 -6.30 14.00 16.04
CA SER A 375 -6.18 13.32 14.75
C SER A 375 -5.37 14.19 13.80
N PRO A 376 -4.14 13.78 13.41
CA PRO A 376 -3.38 14.50 12.40
C PRO A 376 -4.13 14.42 11.07
N GLN A 377 -4.44 15.58 10.50
CA GLN A 377 -5.05 15.65 9.17
C GLN A 377 -4.04 15.16 8.11
N PRO A 378 -4.42 14.25 7.21
CA PRO A 378 -3.52 13.77 6.17
C PRO A 378 -3.25 14.89 5.18
N THR A 379 -1.99 15.20 4.95
CA THR A 379 -1.55 16.05 3.84
C THR A 379 -1.59 15.24 2.55
N GLY A 380 -2.72 15.30 1.83
CA GLY A 380 -2.87 14.81 0.47
C GLY A 380 -3.42 13.37 0.37
N THR A 381 -4.69 13.27 0.00
CA THR A 381 -5.32 12.00 -0.42
C THR A 381 -5.11 11.83 -1.92
N VAL A 382 -4.39 10.80 -2.34
CA VAL A 382 -4.21 10.44 -3.76
C VAL A 382 -5.02 9.17 -4.02
N ARG A 383 -5.98 9.24 -4.95
CA ARG A 383 -6.75 8.06 -5.38
C ARG A 383 -5.91 7.17 -6.30
N ALA A 384 -6.17 5.87 -6.29
CA ALA A 384 -5.45 4.87 -7.08
C ALA A 384 -5.57 5.08 -8.60
N ASP A 385 -6.64 5.73 -9.06
CA ASP A 385 -6.93 6.08 -10.45
C ASP A 385 -6.14 7.30 -10.97
N GLU A 386 -5.60 8.14 -10.08
CA GLU A 386 -4.74 9.27 -10.46
C GLU A 386 -3.26 8.88 -10.69
N VAL A 387 -2.90 7.62 -10.48
CA VAL A 387 -1.55 7.13 -10.76
C VAL A 387 -1.48 6.70 -12.21
N PRO A 388 -0.69 7.34 -13.09
CA PRO A 388 -0.66 7.05 -14.51
C PRO A 388 -0.27 5.58 -14.76
N THR A 389 -1.20 4.82 -15.33
CA THR A 389 -0.94 3.48 -15.85
C THR A 389 -0.33 3.66 -17.24
N ASN A 390 0.98 3.62 -17.33
CA ASN A 390 1.69 3.67 -18.61
C ASN A 390 1.62 2.29 -19.28
N ALA A 391 0.42 1.90 -19.72
CA ALA A 391 0.17 0.70 -20.51
C ALA A 391 -0.58 1.06 -21.80
N GLN A 392 -0.04 2.02 -22.54
CA GLN A 392 -0.30 2.12 -23.99
C GLN A 392 1.01 1.86 -24.70
N LEU A 393 1.22 0.59 -25.06
CA LEU A 393 2.14 0.25 -26.16
C LEU A 393 1.74 1.07 -27.38
N PRO A 394 2.68 1.72 -28.09
CA PRO A 394 2.36 2.40 -29.34
C PRO A 394 1.78 1.35 -30.29
N ARG A 395 0.54 1.53 -30.67
CA ARG A 395 -0.07 0.76 -31.77
C ARG A 395 0.79 1.04 -32.99
N SER A 396 1.36 -0.03 -33.55
CA SER A 396 2.00 0.00 -34.87
C SER A 396 1.02 0.65 -35.84
N ALA A 397 1.41 1.77 -36.43
CA ALA A 397 0.68 2.39 -37.52
C ALA A 397 0.69 1.43 -38.70
N SER A 398 -0.38 0.64 -38.83
CA SER A 398 -0.68 -0.07 -40.07
C SER A 398 -1.10 1.01 -41.07
N GLY A 399 -0.23 1.25 -42.07
CA GLY A 399 -0.51 2.13 -43.19
C GLY A 399 -1.76 1.69 -43.93
N GLY A 400 -2.86 2.40 -43.71
CA GLY A 400 -4.06 2.31 -44.52
C GLY A 400 -3.84 3.10 -45.81
N GLY A 401 -3.57 2.38 -46.89
CA GLY A 401 -3.63 2.94 -48.24
C GLY A 401 -5.06 3.36 -48.57
N GLY A 402 -5.32 4.68 -48.57
CA GLY A 402 -6.54 5.25 -49.09
C GLY A 402 -6.55 5.25 -50.60
N THR A 403 -7.37 4.39 -51.21
CA THR A 403 -7.77 4.51 -52.62
C THR A 403 -8.87 5.56 -52.71
N THR A 404 -8.55 6.74 -53.21
CA THR A 404 -9.53 7.69 -53.71
C THR A 404 -9.96 7.29 -55.10
N GLY A 405 -11.18 6.80 -55.23
CA GLY A 405 -11.89 6.73 -56.52
C GLY A 405 -12.31 8.15 -56.95
N GLY A 406 -11.91 8.51 -58.18
CA GLY A 406 -12.39 9.67 -58.93
C GLY A 406 -13.12 9.20 -60.15
N SER A 407 -14.41 9.48 -60.18
CA SER A 407 -15.27 9.37 -61.33
C SER A 407 -14.90 10.38 -62.41
N ARG A 408 -14.67 9.91 -63.58
CA ARG A 408 -15.31 10.31 -64.85
C ARG A 408 -14.74 9.43 -65.96
#